data_feb3aecb6075f56ea2cc89a5a77e201e
#
_entry.id   feb3aecb6075f56ea2cc89a5a77e201e
#
_cell.length_a   1.000
_cell.length_b   1.000
_cell.length_c   1.000
_cell.angle_alpha   90.00
_cell.angle_beta   90.00
_cell.angle_gamma   90.00
#
_symmetry.space_group_name_H-M   'P 1'
#
loop_
_entity.id
_entity.type
_entity.pdbx_description
1 polymer ?
#
loop_
_entity_poly.entity_id
_entity_poly.type
_entity_poly.pdbx_seq_one_letter_code
_entity_poly.pdbx_strand_id
1 'polypeptide(L)'
;MGEISNYGECNNVSVDSITDDDWVLELEDLEKDTAKIIQTLSRSKRSIKGVRHRFNKGDILYSKLRTYLNKVLVAPQSGYCTTEIMPFNSYCNVSSYYLNHVLRSAYFLDYTQQCGYGVKMPRLSTTDACNGMIPLPPLAEQKRIVKEIEHWFSLIDIIERGKDDLQTTI
;
A
#
# COMPACT_ATOMS: atom_id res chain seq x y z
N MET A 1 6.64 -10.42 9.89
CA MET A 1 5.78 -9.23 9.85
C MET A 1 4.69 -9.28 10.93
N GLY A 2 4.08 -10.42 11.21
CA GLY A 2 2.99 -10.57 12.18
C GLY A 2 3.30 -10.13 13.62
N GLU A 3 4.55 -10.23 14.06
CA GLU A 3 4.96 -9.82 15.41
C GLU A 3 5.04 -8.28 15.59
N ILE A 4 5.10 -7.54 14.50
CA ILE A 4 5.29 -6.07 14.51
C ILE A 4 4.09 -5.30 13.97
N SER A 5 3.02 -5.99 13.59
CA SER A 5 1.82 -5.38 13.01
C SER A 5 0.58 -6.24 13.25
N ASN A 6 -0.59 -5.61 13.13
CA ASN A 6 -1.88 -6.29 13.14
C ASN A 6 -2.32 -6.78 11.75
N TYR A 7 -1.38 -7.14 10.88
CA TYR A 7 -1.72 -7.66 9.56
C TYR A 7 -2.66 -8.86 9.65
N GLY A 8 -3.78 -8.79 8.93
CA GLY A 8 -4.83 -9.81 8.97
C GLY A 8 -6.04 -9.46 9.84
N GLU A 9 -5.92 -8.48 10.72
CA GLU A 9 -7.03 -7.97 11.53
C GLU A 9 -7.75 -6.84 10.78
N CYS A 10 -8.76 -7.20 10.00
CA CYS A 10 -9.49 -6.22 9.20
C CYS A 10 -10.82 -5.83 9.85
N ASN A 11 -11.13 -4.54 9.80
CA ASN A 11 -12.45 -4.03 10.15
C ASN A 11 -13.37 -4.16 8.91
N ASN A 12 -14.17 -5.23 8.92
CA ASN A 12 -15.11 -5.52 7.84
C ASN A 12 -16.39 -4.71 7.99
N VAL A 13 -16.78 -4.01 6.94
CA VAL A 13 -17.96 -3.15 6.90
C VAL A 13 -18.83 -3.54 5.69
N SER A 14 -20.15 -3.65 5.90
CA SER A 14 -21.09 -3.81 4.78
C SER A 14 -21.14 -2.53 3.96
N VAL A 15 -21.29 -2.68 2.64
CA VAL A 15 -21.46 -1.55 1.72
C VAL A 15 -22.63 -0.65 2.11
N ASP A 16 -23.70 -1.20 2.70
CA ASP A 16 -24.87 -0.45 3.13
C ASP A 16 -24.59 0.54 4.28
N SER A 17 -23.48 0.35 4.98
CA SER A 17 -23.04 1.22 6.09
C SER A 17 -22.04 2.31 5.64
N ILE A 18 -21.69 2.34 4.35
CA ILE A 18 -20.76 3.32 3.76
C ILE A 18 -21.58 4.47 3.20
N THR A 19 -21.32 5.70 3.64
CA THR A 19 -22.03 6.89 3.17
C THR A 19 -21.60 7.29 1.77
N ASP A 20 -22.45 8.04 1.07
CA ASP A 20 -22.22 8.40 -0.34
C ASP A 20 -20.95 9.25 -0.56
N ASP A 21 -20.52 10.00 0.44
CA ASP A 21 -19.33 10.86 0.37
C ASP A 21 -18.04 10.16 0.79
N ASP A 22 -18.15 8.97 1.40
CA ASP A 22 -16.99 8.22 1.84
C ASP A 22 -16.10 7.79 0.67
N TRP A 23 -14.78 7.93 0.86
CA TRP A 23 -13.81 7.45 -0.11
C TRP A 23 -13.74 5.94 -0.15
N VAL A 24 -13.84 5.39 -1.36
CA VAL A 24 -13.72 3.95 -1.62
C VAL A 24 -12.57 3.70 -2.58
N LEU A 25 -11.55 3.01 -2.11
CA LEU A 25 -10.34 2.67 -2.84
C LEU A 25 -10.46 1.27 -3.46
N GLU A 26 -10.28 1.17 -4.76
CA GLU A 26 -10.15 -0.08 -5.50
C GLU A 26 -8.72 -0.24 -6.04
N LEU A 27 -8.35 -1.46 -6.44
CA LEU A 27 -7.00 -1.75 -6.95
C LEU A 27 -6.66 -0.96 -8.22
N GLU A 28 -7.65 -0.63 -9.03
CA GLU A 28 -7.49 0.15 -10.26
C GLU A 28 -7.14 1.61 -10.01
N ASP A 29 -7.42 2.13 -8.80
CA ASP A 29 -7.09 3.50 -8.42
C ASP A 29 -5.62 3.70 -8.07
N LEU A 30 -4.88 2.61 -7.98
CA LEU A 30 -3.46 2.62 -7.65
C LEU A 30 -2.62 2.30 -8.88
N GLU A 31 -1.65 3.16 -9.14
CA GLU A 31 -0.66 2.94 -10.20
C GLU A 31 0.25 1.77 -9.83
N LYS A 32 0.62 0.98 -10.83
CA LYS A 32 1.58 -0.10 -10.69
C LYS A 32 2.96 0.46 -10.30
N ASP A 33 3.70 -0.25 -9.47
CA ASP A 33 5.05 0.03 -8.98
C ASP A 33 5.19 1.28 -8.10
N THR A 34 4.52 2.37 -8.40
CA THR A 34 4.58 3.61 -7.62
C THR A 34 3.58 3.62 -6.46
N ALA A 35 2.47 2.88 -6.60
CA ALA A 35 1.29 2.93 -5.73
C ALA A 35 0.68 4.34 -5.60
N LYS A 36 0.97 5.23 -6.57
CA LYS A 36 0.35 6.56 -6.65
C LYS A 36 -1.15 6.42 -6.82
N ILE A 37 -1.92 7.20 -6.08
CA ILE A 37 -3.37 7.27 -6.23
C ILE A 37 -3.67 8.07 -7.48
N ILE A 38 -4.22 7.43 -8.51
CA ILE A 38 -4.57 8.05 -9.79
C ILE A 38 -5.96 8.66 -9.80
N GLN A 39 -6.85 8.18 -8.91
CA GLN A 39 -8.17 8.76 -8.72
C GLN A 39 -8.69 8.53 -7.30
N THR A 40 -9.48 9.46 -6.81
CA THR A 40 -10.16 9.37 -5.52
C THR A 40 -11.66 9.47 -5.77
N LEU A 41 -12.36 8.35 -5.63
CA LEU A 41 -13.80 8.29 -5.87
C LEU A 41 -14.56 8.01 -4.58
N SER A 42 -15.69 8.71 -4.44
CA SER A 42 -16.62 8.46 -3.34
C SER A 42 -17.54 7.26 -3.62
N ARG A 43 -18.21 6.78 -2.58
CA ARG A 43 -19.17 5.67 -2.66
C ARG A 43 -20.24 5.91 -3.73
N SER A 44 -20.79 7.12 -3.84
CA SER A 44 -21.83 7.49 -4.81
C SER A 44 -21.36 7.35 -6.27
N LYS A 45 -20.05 7.46 -6.52
CA LYS A 45 -19.46 7.33 -7.87
C LYS A 45 -19.03 5.91 -8.22
N ARG A 46 -19.29 4.94 -7.32
CA ARG A 46 -18.89 3.53 -7.50
C ARG A 46 -20.05 2.57 -7.30
N SER A 47 -20.20 1.63 -8.25
CA SER A 47 -21.06 0.47 -8.06
C SER A 47 -20.27 -0.63 -7.34
N ILE A 48 -20.33 -0.64 -6.01
CA ILE A 48 -19.66 -1.65 -5.17
C ILE A 48 -20.68 -2.57 -4.51
N LYS A 49 -20.29 -3.81 -4.25
CA LYS A 49 -21.11 -4.84 -3.60
C LYS A 49 -20.32 -5.58 -2.54
N GLY A 50 -21.03 -6.16 -1.58
CA GLY A 50 -20.45 -7.04 -0.56
C GLY A 50 -19.78 -6.27 0.58
N VAL A 51 -18.64 -6.77 1.06
CA VAL A 51 -17.91 -6.27 2.22
C VAL A 51 -16.73 -5.43 1.79
N ARG A 52 -16.39 -4.42 2.56
CA ARG A 52 -15.20 -3.58 2.42
C ARG A 52 -14.40 -3.58 3.71
N HIS A 53 -13.10 -3.34 3.61
CA HIS A 53 -12.26 -3.07 4.77
C HIS A 53 -12.25 -1.56 5.04
N ARG A 54 -12.53 -1.18 6.29
CA ARG A 54 -12.32 0.20 6.74
C ARG A 54 -10.85 0.40 7.08
N PHE A 55 -10.30 1.55 6.72
CA PHE A 55 -8.96 1.97 7.10
C PHE A 55 -8.93 3.42 7.58
N ASN A 56 -7.93 3.75 8.36
CA ASN A 56 -7.70 5.10 8.88
C ASN A 56 -6.50 5.74 8.17
N LYS A 57 -6.44 7.06 8.25
CA LYS A 57 -5.24 7.80 7.84
C LYS A 57 -4.01 7.25 8.59
N GLY A 58 -2.93 6.98 7.86
CA GLY A 58 -1.69 6.44 8.43
C GLY A 58 -1.58 4.92 8.43
N ASP A 59 -2.67 4.20 8.14
CA ASP A 59 -2.63 2.75 7.95
C ASP A 59 -1.83 2.39 6.70
N ILE A 60 -1.15 1.26 6.74
CA ILE A 60 -0.52 0.70 5.55
C ILE A 60 -1.59 -0.08 4.78
N LEU A 61 -1.72 0.22 3.50
CA LEU A 61 -2.63 -0.47 2.58
C LEU A 61 -1.81 -1.36 1.67
N TYR A 62 -1.93 -2.67 1.84
CA TYR A 62 -1.17 -3.67 1.11
C TYR A 62 -2.06 -4.47 0.16
N SER A 63 -1.79 -4.43 -1.15
CA SER A 63 -2.47 -5.31 -2.11
C SER A 63 -1.95 -6.74 -1.99
N LYS A 64 -2.78 -7.64 -1.46
CA LYS A 64 -2.45 -9.08 -1.39
C LYS A 64 -2.65 -9.79 -2.73
N LEU A 65 -3.36 -9.18 -3.68
CA LEU A 65 -3.59 -9.70 -5.02
C LEU A 65 -2.52 -9.18 -5.97
N ARG A 66 -1.86 -10.09 -6.70
CA ARG A 66 -0.80 -9.75 -7.66
C ARG A 66 0.27 -8.87 -7.04
N THR A 67 0.93 -9.37 -5.99
CA THR A 67 1.93 -8.63 -5.22
C THR A 67 3.04 -8.02 -6.07
N TYR A 68 3.35 -8.62 -7.22
CA TYR A 68 4.31 -8.12 -8.21
C TYR A 68 3.93 -6.75 -8.82
N LEU A 69 2.68 -6.32 -8.68
CA LEU A 69 2.26 -4.96 -9.08
C LEU A 69 2.68 -3.89 -8.08
N ASN A 70 3.24 -4.28 -6.95
CA ASN A 70 3.83 -3.42 -5.93
C ASN A 70 2.92 -2.27 -5.45
N LYS A 71 1.63 -2.56 -5.26
CA LYS A 71 0.62 -1.59 -4.82
C LYS A 71 0.55 -1.56 -3.30
N VAL A 72 1.45 -0.82 -2.68
CA VAL A 72 1.56 -0.64 -1.23
C VAL A 72 1.75 0.83 -0.93
N LEU A 73 0.93 1.40 -0.03
CA LEU A 73 1.02 2.81 0.35
C LEU A 73 0.62 3.03 1.81
N VAL A 74 0.99 4.19 2.36
CA VAL A 74 0.44 4.70 3.62
C VAL A 74 -0.77 5.55 3.29
N ALA A 75 -1.92 5.28 3.92
CA ALA A 75 -3.18 5.95 3.66
C ALA A 75 -3.11 7.46 3.96
N PRO A 76 -3.34 8.34 2.98
CA PRO A 76 -3.30 9.80 3.19
C PRO A 76 -4.52 10.33 3.96
N GLN A 77 -5.62 9.59 3.94
CA GLN A 77 -6.87 9.88 4.64
C GLN A 77 -7.60 8.58 4.97
N SER A 78 -8.60 8.62 5.81
CA SER A 78 -9.46 7.48 6.13
C SER A 78 -10.44 7.16 5.00
N GLY A 79 -10.88 5.90 4.92
CA GLY A 79 -11.81 5.45 3.89
C GLY A 79 -12.08 3.95 3.96
N TYR A 80 -12.54 3.42 2.85
CA TYR A 80 -12.86 2.00 2.69
C TYR A 80 -12.14 1.45 1.46
N CYS A 81 -11.76 0.19 1.48
CA CYS A 81 -11.10 -0.45 0.34
C CYS A 81 -11.69 -1.83 0.05
N THR A 82 -11.38 -2.34 -1.14
CA THR A 82 -11.68 -3.71 -1.51
C THR A 82 -11.02 -4.70 -0.55
N THR A 83 -11.61 -5.87 -0.37
CA THR A 83 -11.05 -6.94 0.47
C THR A 83 -9.74 -7.53 -0.05
N GLU A 84 -9.32 -7.18 -1.27
CA GLU A 84 -8.00 -7.52 -1.82
C GLU A 84 -6.88 -6.58 -1.34
N ILE A 85 -7.24 -5.46 -0.72
CA ILE A 85 -6.31 -4.58 -0.01
C ILE A 85 -6.42 -4.88 1.49
N MET A 86 -5.28 -5.12 2.12
CA MET A 86 -5.17 -5.39 3.55
C MET A 86 -4.69 -4.12 4.26
N PRO A 87 -5.59 -3.41 4.97
CA PRO A 87 -5.19 -2.29 5.83
C PRO A 87 -4.66 -2.83 7.15
N PHE A 88 -3.57 -2.25 7.64
CA PHE A 88 -2.99 -2.61 8.92
C PHE A 88 -2.08 -1.51 9.48
N ASN A 89 -1.81 -1.61 10.78
CA ASN A 89 -0.89 -0.73 11.51
C ASN A 89 0.30 -1.51 12.04
N SER A 90 1.38 -0.79 12.29
CA SER A 90 2.56 -1.33 12.98
C SER A 90 2.48 -1.10 14.48
N TYR A 91 3.11 -2.01 15.26
CA TYR A 91 3.29 -1.90 16.70
C TYR A 91 4.68 -1.34 17.05
N CYS A 92 4.90 -1.04 18.34
CA CYS A 92 6.22 -0.90 18.97
C CYS A 92 7.18 0.09 18.28
N ASN A 93 6.73 1.29 17.95
CA ASN A 93 7.56 2.31 17.31
C ASN A 93 8.14 1.93 15.94
N VAL A 94 7.52 1.03 15.21
CA VAL A 94 7.84 0.80 13.81
C VAL A 94 7.14 1.87 12.96
N SER A 95 7.91 2.63 12.19
CA SER A 95 7.35 3.65 11.31
C SER A 95 6.56 3.03 10.16
N SER A 96 5.30 3.45 9.96
CA SER A 96 4.50 3.00 8.80
C SER A 96 5.17 3.34 7.47
N TYR A 97 5.83 4.49 7.37
CA TYR A 97 6.57 4.88 6.16
C TYR A 97 7.78 3.98 5.92
N TYR A 98 8.54 3.66 6.98
CA TYR A 98 9.65 2.71 6.88
C TYR A 98 9.16 1.34 6.44
N LEU A 99 8.13 0.81 7.10
CA LEU A 99 7.56 -0.49 6.78
C LEU A 99 7.00 -0.52 5.34
N ASN A 100 6.35 0.55 4.89
CA ASN A 100 5.91 0.69 3.51
C ASN A 100 7.07 0.53 2.51
N HIS A 101 8.22 1.16 2.75
CA HIS A 101 9.39 1.01 1.87
C HIS A 101 9.97 -0.40 1.91
N VAL A 102 10.02 -1.05 3.08
CA VAL A 102 10.47 -2.45 3.17
C VAL A 102 9.55 -3.38 2.38
N LEU A 103 8.23 -3.23 2.52
CA LEU A 103 7.25 -4.05 1.82
C LEU A 103 7.28 -3.86 0.29
N ARG A 104 7.75 -2.71 -0.17
CA ARG A 104 7.92 -2.38 -1.60
C ARG A 104 9.29 -2.74 -2.15
N SER A 105 10.23 -3.12 -1.31
CA SER A 105 11.59 -3.47 -1.72
C SER A 105 11.63 -4.78 -2.52
N ALA A 106 12.64 -4.92 -3.38
CA ALA A 106 12.88 -6.16 -4.11
C ALA A 106 12.97 -7.37 -3.16
N TYR A 107 13.60 -7.19 -2.00
CA TYR A 107 13.70 -8.22 -0.96
C TYR A 107 12.34 -8.81 -0.56
N PHE A 108 11.36 -7.96 -0.25
CA PHE A 108 10.03 -8.43 0.18
C PHE A 108 9.18 -8.89 -1.00
N LEU A 109 9.32 -8.26 -2.16
CA LEU A 109 8.65 -8.68 -3.39
C LEU A 109 9.07 -10.09 -3.81
N ASP A 110 10.36 -10.39 -3.81
CA ASP A 110 10.88 -11.73 -4.13
C ASP A 110 10.31 -12.79 -3.17
N TYR A 111 10.28 -12.48 -1.87
CA TYR A 111 9.65 -13.33 -0.88
C TYR A 111 8.18 -13.60 -1.21
N THR A 112 7.39 -12.57 -1.50
CA THR A 112 5.95 -12.73 -1.78
C THR A 112 5.66 -13.45 -3.08
N GLN A 113 6.56 -13.38 -4.07
CA GLN A 113 6.44 -14.14 -5.30
C GLN A 113 6.69 -15.64 -5.09
N GLN A 114 7.60 -16.00 -4.18
CA GLN A 114 7.86 -17.40 -3.82
C GLN A 114 6.72 -18.03 -3.01
N CYS A 115 6.05 -17.25 -2.15
CA CYS A 115 4.95 -17.72 -1.29
C CYS A 115 3.58 -17.62 -1.96
N GLY A 116 3.43 -16.80 -3.01
CA GLY A 116 2.15 -16.54 -3.64
C GLY A 116 1.52 -17.80 -4.24
N TYR A 117 0.21 -17.97 -4.03
CA TYR A 117 -0.56 -19.05 -4.60
C TYR A 117 -1.49 -18.59 -5.72
N GLY A 118 -1.76 -19.47 -6.68
CA GLY A 118 -2.59 -19.18 -7.85
C GLY A 118 -1.79 -18.79 -9.09
N VAL A 119 -2.17 -19.34 -10.25
CA VAL A 119 -1.40 -19.19 -11.50
C VAL A 119 -1.68 -17.86 -12.19
N LYS A 120 -2.96 -17.52 -12.42
CA LYS A 120 -3.36 -16.31 -13.16
C LYS A 120 -3.45 -15.06 -12.30
N MET A 121 -3.81 -15.23 -11.03
CA MET A 121 -4.04 -14.13 -10.07
C MET A 121 -3.42 -14.50 -8.72
N PRO A 122 -2.09 -14.50 -8.62
CA PRO A 122 -1.41 -14.92 -7.41
C PRO A 122 -1.81 -14.02 -6.24
N ARG A 123 -2.09 -14.64 -5.10
CA ARG A 123 -2.43 -14.00 -3.84
C ARG A 123 -1.43 -14.37 -2.77
N LEU A 124 -1.14 -13.44 -1.90
CA LEU A 124 -0.38 -13.69 -0.67
C LEU A 124 -1.36 -14.04 0.44
N SER A 125 -1.14 -15.18 1.09
CA SER A 125 -1.94 -15.58 2.25
C SER A 125 -1.59 -14.72 3.48
N THR A 126 -2.52 -14.61 4.43
CA THR A 126 -2.25 -13.91 5.69
C THR A 126 -1.11 -14.57 6.46
N THR A 127 -1.05 -15.89 6.48
CA THR A 127 0.01 -16.65 7.15
C THR A 127 1.38 -16.35 6.54
N ASP A 128 1.50 -16.41 5.21
CA ASP A 128 2.77 -16.12 4.54
C ASP A 128 3.18 -14.67 4.73
N ALA A 129 2.24 -13.73 4.64
CA ALA A 129 2.52 -12.34 4.93
C ALA A 129 3.06 -12.12 6.36
N CYS A 130 2.44 -12.75 7.36
CA CYS A 130 2.89 -12.67 8.75
C CYS A 130 4.27 -13.29 8.97
N ASN A 131 4.63 -14.34 8.23
CA ASN A 131 5.93 -14.99 8.29
C ASN A 131 7.04 -14.21 7.58
N GLY A 132 6.70 -13.22 6.76
CA GLY A 132 7.67 -12.37 6.07
C GLY A 132 8.62 -11.69 7.06
N MET A 133 9.93 -11.85 6.84
CA MET A 133 10.97 -11.25 7.66
C MET A 133 11.08 -9.74 7.35
N ILE A 134 11.12 -8.92 8.39
CA ILE A 134 11.26 -7.47 8.27
C ILE A 134 12.51 -7.03 9.05
N PRO A 135 13.49 -6.38 8.40
CA PRO A 135 14.61 -5.79 9.14
C PRO A 135 14.09 -4.64 10.02
N LEU A 136 14.51 -4.60 11.28
CA LEU A 136 14.04 -3.64 12.27
C LEU A 136 15.22 -2.87 12.89
N PRO A 137 15.76 -1.86 12.21
CA PRO A 137 16.73 -0.96 12.83
C PRO A 137 16.05 -0.07 13.89
N PRO A 138 16.80 0.57 14.77
CA PRO A 138 16.27 1.55 15.72
C PRO A 138 15.44 2.63 15.03
N LEU A 139 14.43 3.19 15.73
CA LEU A 139 13.49 4.16 15.14
C LEU A 139 14.19 5.37 14.48
N ALA A 140 15.29 5.85 15.08
CA ALA A 140 16.08 6.95 14.49
C ALA A 140 16.63 6.58 13.10
N GLU A 141 17.09 5.34 12.93
CA GLU A 141 17.60 4.84 11.66
C GLU A 141 16.46 4.61 10.66
N GLN A 142 15.31 4.11 11.09
CA GLN A 142 14.12 4.02 10.22
C GLN A 142 13.76 5.38 9.63
N LYS A 143 13.74 6.43 10.46
CA LYS A 143 13.46 7.81 10.02
C LYS A 143 14.52 8.34 9.06
N ARG A 144 15.81 8.02 9.31
CA ARG A 144 16.91 8.40 8.43
C ARG A 144 16.77 7.75 7.05
N ILE A 145 16.44 6.45 7.03
CA ILE A 145 16.23 5.68 5.79
C ILE A 145 15.05 6.27 4.99
N VAL A 146 13.91 6.53 5.63
CA VAL A 146 12.74 7.14 4.97
C VAL A 146 13.11 8.48 4.35
N LYS A 147 13.76 9.36 5.13
CA LYS A 147 14.18 10.68 4.63
C LYS A 147 15.11 10.59 3.42
N GLU A 148 16.03 9.65 3.42
CA GLU A 148 16.96 9.44 2.32
C GLU A 148 16.22 8.95 1.06
N ILE A 149 15.32 7.99 1.20
CA ILE A 149 14.51 7.48 0.08
C ILE A 149 13.63 8.60 -0.51
N GLU A 150 12.94 9.37 0.33
CA GLU A 150 12.10 10.49 -0.10
C GLU A 150 12.91 11.57 -0.83
N HIS A 151 14.16 11.83 -0.35
CA HIS A 151 15.07 12.73 -1.03
C HIS A 151 15.41 12.23 -2.45
N TRP A 152 15.76 10.97 -2.61
CA TRP A 152 16.05 10.39 -3.93
C TRP A 152 14.82 10.43 -4.86
N PHE A 153 13.63 10.12 -4.36
CA PHE A 153 12.41 10.25 -5.17
C PHE A 153 12.16 11.68 -5.62
N SER A 154 12.38 12.67 -4.74
CA SER A 154 12.23 14.07 -5.12
C SER A 154 13.20 14.51 -6.22
N LEU A 155 14.44 13.99 -6.23
CA LEU A 155 15.41 14.24 -7.29
C LEU A 155 14.98 13.60 -8.62
N ILE A 156 14.46 12.38 -8.57
CA ILE A 156 13.94 11.67 -9.76
C ILE A 156 12.77 12.46 -10.36
N ASP A 157 11.82 12.92 -9.56
CA ASP A 157 10.69 13.73 -10.01
C ASP A 157 11.14 15.05 -10.71
N ILE A 158 12.20 15.68 -10.21
CA ILE A 158 12.76 16.89 -10.83
C ILE A 158 13.35 16.57 -12.20
N ILE A 159 14.08 15.45 -12.31
CA ILE A 159 14.68 15.01 -13.57
C ILE A 159 13.59 14.66 -14.60
N GLU A 160 12.54 13.96 -14.18
CA GLU A 160 11.42 13.60 -15.06
C GLU A 160 10.70 14.83 -15.59
N ARG A 161 10.37 15.81 -14.74
CA ARG A 161 9.78 17.09 -15.17
C ARG A 161 10.67 17.85 -16.15
N GLY A 162 11.98 17.91 -15.89
CA GLY A 162 12.92 18.57 -16.80
C GLY A 162 13.01 17.89 -18.17
N LYS A 163 12.82 16.57 -18.23
CA LYS A 163 12.72 15.82 -19.49
C LYS A 163 11.47 16.18 -20.28
N ASP A 164 10.32 16.22 -19.60
CA ASP A 164 9.02 16.54 -20.23
C ASP A 164 9.01 17.95 -20.80
N ASP A 165 9.59 18.93 -20.08
CA ASP A 165 9.75 20.32 -20.53
C ASP A 165 10.61 20.41 -21.80
N LEU A 166 11.68 19.62 -21.90
CA LEU A 166 12.54 19.58 -23.09
C LEU A 166 11.84 18.94 -24.29
N GLN A 167 10.99 17.93 -24.08
CA GLN A 167 10.24 17.28 -25.15
C GLN A 167 9.10 18.14 -25.69
N THR A 168 8.54 19.04 -24.86
CA THR A 168 7.44 19.93 -25.25
C THR A 168 7.94 21.17 -26.01
N THR A 169 9.24 21.44 -26.00
CA THR A 169 9.87 22.62 -26.62
C THR A 169 10.42 22.34 -28.03
N ILE A 170 10.30 21.08 -28.53
CA ILE A 170 10.67 20.66 -29.89
C ILE A 170 9.41 20.47 -30.74
#